data_592559ad03f04b30a030c2ea4a0e6bcf
#
_entry.id   592559ad03f04b30a030c2ea4a0e6bcf
#
_cell.length_a   1.000
_cell.length_b   1.000
_cell.length_c   1.000
_cell.angle_alpha   90.00
_cell.angle_beta   90.00
_cell.angle_gamma   90.00
#
_symmetry.space_group_name_H-M   'P 1'
#
loop_
_entity.id
_entity.type
_entity.pdbx_description
1 polymer ?
#
loop_
_entity_poly.entity_id
_entity_poly.type
_entity_poly.pdbx_seq_one_letter_code
_entity_poly.pdbx_strand_id
1 'polypeptide(L)'
;MKARARWLSAWLALALVLSACAGGATPASTPAQAPGAPSTPVAAPAPGGQQKIVIRLWGHQNNSFNKAHRDIIDKFMKDNPNVEVKFETFPWDVFIQTIQTALPSGNVADVIEMPGGMALRFIKGGQLLEVPSEIMTLERAKELYYEAPLGGYVYQGKLYGLPIEYNLEYGGAYVNREMFEAAGLPYPPQWKTWEDVVAYAKKLTKFDATGAMEVAGLHYTNNDQLYTYFLSGILEQGGTYFAEDGRHFKFNTPEAVAVIRKMVEMAQKDKVVDPVTYNAESNWVGAAFAQKLTAIAVLGSWFAGEARITYPDLKFDYVRLPPFMGPQYKFTSVSGWGIVVTKYTKHPDIAWKLAAALSADPENALHFNITTGTIPALKQVANDPRLHQAHPFMKDLLELLPYGVFQGDVTDPHQLEFDIVYPNIIQAIQGMISPEEAAQRIHEEANAMVDSAGK
;
A
#
# COMPACT_ATOMS: atom_id res chain seq x y z
N MET A 1 33.45 -30.81 28.95
CA MET A 1 33.03 -30.45 30.32
C MET A 1 31.95 -29.38 30.17
N LYS A 2 30.79 -29.82 30.32
CA LYS A 2 29.65 -29.51 31.19
C LYS A 2 29.44 -28.04 31.55
N ALA A 3 28.35 -27.39 31.01
CA ALA A 3 27.28 -26.84 31.85
C ALA A 3 26.04 -26.55 31.02
N ARG A 4 24.97 -27.30 31.28
CA ARG A 4 23.60 -27.08 30.86
C ARG A 4 22.97 -26.06 31.82
N ALA A 5 22.31 -25.03 31.35
CA ALA A 5 21.36 -24.25 32.15
C ALA A 5 19.94 -24.41 31.56
N ARG A 6 19.10 -25.11 32.32
CA ARG A 6 17.66 -25.27 32.15
C ARG A 6 16.99 -24.01 32.68
N TRP A 7 16.04 -23.42 31.94
CA TRP A 7 15.06 -22.48 32.48
C TRP A 7 13.66 -23.09 32.40
N LEU A 8 13.07 -23.18 33.58
CA LEU A 8 11.74 -23.71 33.85
C LEU A 8 10.66 -22.68 33.52
N SER A 9 9.64 -23.19 32.88
CA SER A 9 8.36 -22.50 32.65
C SER A 9 7.60 -22.36 33.96
N ALA A 10 7.15 -21.15 34.30
CA ALA A 10 6.18 -20.88 35.37
C ALA A 10 4.83 -20.51 34.75
N TRP A 11 3.88 -21.44 34.89
CA TRP A 11 2.46 -21.20 34.61
C TRP A 11 1.83 -20.54 35.84
N LEU A 12 1.22 -19.37 35.70
CA LEU A 12 0.32 -18.76 36.68
C LEU A 12 -1.11 -18.95 36.23
N ALA A 13 -1.83 -19.85 36.89
CA ALA A 13 -3.28 -20.00 36.79
C ALA A 13 -3.97 -18.92 37.64
N LEU A 14 -4.81 -18.07 37.07
CA LEU A 14 -5.68 -17.14 37.79
C LEU A 14 -7.06 -17.74 37.91
N ALA A 15 -7.44 -18.12 39.13
CA ALA A 15 -8.75 -18.66 39.46
C ALA A 15 -9.76 -17.50 39.64
N LEU A 16 -10.87 -17.56 38.90
CA LEU A 16 -12.06 -16.70 39.07
C LEU A 16 -12.91 -17.25 40.23
N VAL A 17 -13.10 -16.45 41.28
CA VAL A 17 -14.05 -16.71 42.37
C VAL A 17 -15.39 -16.07 41.99
N LEU A 18 -16.39 -16.90 41.76
CA LEU A 18 -17.79 -16.51 41.67
C LEU A 18 -18.38 -16.48 43.11
N SER A 19 -18.78 -15.30 43.57
CA SER A 19 -19.63 -15.17 44.75
C SER A 19 -21.05 -14.82 44.33
N ALA A 20 -21.96 -15.80 44.51
CA ALA A 20 -23.38 -15.58 44.46
C ALA A 20 -23.88 -15.09 45.82
N CYS A 21 -24.62 -13.97 45.85
CA CYS A 21 -25.47 -13.61 47.01
C CYS A 21 -26.91 -13.45 46.53
N ALA A 22 -27.75 -14.36 46.95
CA ALA A 22 -29.21 -14.23 46.90
C ALA A 22 -29.68 -13.33 48.04
N GLY A 23 -30.57 -12.37 47.78
CA GLY A 23 -31.20 -11.52 48.76
C GLY A 23 -32.58 -11.08 48.31
N GLY A 24 -33.56 -11.41 49.13
CA GLY A 24 -35.01 -11.47 48.91
C GLY A 24 -35.72 -10.16 48.60
N ALA A 25 -36.84 -10.30 47.98
CA ALA A 25 -37.80 -9.28 47.65
C ALA A 25 -38.63 -8.87 48.89
N THR A 26 -38.83 -7.57 49.10
CA THR A 26 -39.87 -6.99 49.96
C THR A 26 -40.73 -6.04 49.12
N PRO A 27 -42.06 -5.97 49.34
CA PRO A 27 -42.96 -5.27 48.44
C PRO A 27 -42.97 -3.75 48.66
N ALA A 28 -43.05 -3.01 47.56
CA ALA A 28 -43.14 -1.57 47.54
C ALA A 28 -44.50 -1.05 48.01
N SER A 29 -44.47 -0.13 48.94
CA SER A 29 -45.60 0.71 49.35
C SER A 29 -45.73 1.92 48.41
N THR A 30 -46.98 2.16 47.98
CA THR A 30 -47.40 3.30 47.14
C THR A 30 -47.29 4.60 47.89
N PRO A 31 -46.68 5.66 47.38
CA PRO A 31 -46.80 6.99 47.94
C PRO A 31 -48.00 7.75 47.35
N ALA A 32 -48.68 8.46 48.23
CA ALA A 32 -49.86 9.30 47.98
C ALA A 32 -49.52 10.50 47.07
N GLN A 33 -50.48 10.88 46.21
CA GLN A 33 -50.46 12.08 45.39
C GLN A 33 -50.50 13.34 46.23
N ALA A 34 -49.53 14.27 45.98
CA ALA A 34 -49.57 15.64 46.45
C ALA A 34 -50.18 16.56 45.37
N PRO A 35 -50.85 17.67 45.77
CA PRO A 35 -51.62 18.50 44.82
C PRO A 35 -50.73 19.42 43.99
N GLY A 36 -51.22 19.72 42.81
CA GLY A 36 -50.64 20.47 41.69
C GLY A 36 -49.78 21.68 41.96
N ALA A 37 -48.66 21.70 41.30
CA ALA A 37 -47.86 22.91 40.98
C ALA A 37 -48.24 23.41 39.57
N PRO A 38 -48.22 24.73 39.35
CA PRO A 38 -48.66 25.31 38.06
C PRO A 38 -47.70 24.93 36.92
N SER A 39 -48.30 24.52 35.80
CA SER A 39 -47.60 24.22 34.55
C SER A 39 -46.89 25.46 33.99
N THR A 40 -45.56 25.45 34.04
CA THR A 40 -44.75 26.32 33.23
C THR A 40 -44.93 26.05 31.75
N PRO A 41 -45.01 27.03 30.85
CA PRO A 41 -45.15 26.78 29.44
C PRO A 41 -43.87 26.06 28.93
N VAL A 42 -44.09 24.90 28.32
CA VAL A 42 -43.05 24.22 27.57
C VAL A 42 -42.56 25.17 26.47
N ALA A 43 -41.33 25.65 26.59
CA ALA A 43 -40.71 26.44 25.54
C ALA A 43 -40.74 25.63 24.24
N ALA A 44 -41.22 26.23 23.16
CA ALA A 44 -41.18 25.67 21.84
C ALA A 44 -39.74 25.22 21.49
N PRO A 45 -39.52 24.06 20.85
CA PRO A 45 -38.19 23.68 20.44
C PRO A 45 -37.61 24.77 19.56
N ALA A 46 -36.38 25.18 19.83
CA ALA A 46 -35.62 26.10 19.01
C ALA A 46 -35.59 25.59 17.56
N PRO A 47 -35.64 26.48 16.53
CA PRO A 47 -35.62 26.07 15.13
C PRO A 47 -34.41 25.18 14.89
N GLY A 48 -34.68 23.97 14.34
CA GLY A 48 -33.79 22.84 14.27
C GLY A 48 -32.38 23.19 13.80
N GLY A 49 -31.41 23.01 14.67
CA GLY A 49 -30.06 22.82 14.25
C GLY A 49 -30.01 21.61 13.30
N GLN A 50 -29.58 21.81 12.08
CA GLN A 50 -29.42 20.72 11.11
C GLN A 50 -28.58 19.63 11.81
N GLN A 51 -29.12 18.42 11.90
CA GLN A 51 -28.42 17.29 12.48
C GLN A 51 -27.12 17.08 11.73
N LYS A 52 -25.98 17.16 12.43
CA LYS A 52 -24.65 17.05 11.82
C LYS A 52 -24.47 15.65 11.23
N ILE A 53 -24.13 15.59 9.94
CA ILE A 53 -23.84 14.34 9.26
C ILE A 53 -22.38 13.96 9.61
N VAL A 54 -22.18 12.76 10.15
CA VAL A 54 -20.86 12.24 10.47
C VAL A 54 -20.49 11.19 9.44
N ILE A 55 -19.36 11.41 8.74
CA ILE A 55 -18.75 10.47 7.79
C ILE A 55 -17.44 9.95 8.41
N ARG A 56 -17.30 8.64 8.53
CA ARG A 56 -16.06 7.99 8.95
C ARG A 56 -15.23 7.67 7.71
N LEU A 57 -13.97 8.07 7.74
CA LEU A 57 -12.98 7.75 6.71
C LEU A 57 -11.83 6.96 7.36
N TRP A 58 -11.48 5.81 6.78
CA TRP A 58 -10.30 5.04 7.16
C TRP A 58 -9.20 5.15 6.11
N GLY A 59 -7.96 5.29 6.59
CA GLY A 59 -6.76 5.28 5.75
C GLY A 59 -5.60 4.56 6.44
N HIS A 60 -4.56 4.25 5.69
CA HIS A 60 -3.32 3.72 6.26
C HIS A 60 -2.49 4.85 6.89
N GLN A 61 -1.60 4.49 7.81
CA GLN A 61 -0.72 5.45 8.47
C GLN A 61 0.51 5.75 7.61
N ASN A 62 0.50 6.93 6.98
CA ASN A 62 1.63 7.53 6.30
C ASN A 62 1.58 9.04 6.55
N ASN A 63 2.66 9.65 7.05
CA ASN A 63 2.65 11.04 7.49
C ASN A 63 2.32 12.03 6.36
N SER A 64 2.83 11.78 5.16
CA SER A 64 2.60 12.65 4.01
C SER A 64 1.17 12.52 3.46
N PHE A 65 0.65 11.29 3.35
CA PHE A 65 -0.73 11.02 2.94
C PHE A 65 -1.72 11.60 3.96
N ASN A 66 -1.48 11.33 5.24
CA ASN A 66 -2.33 11.81 6.32
C ASN A 66 -2.41 13.33 6.35
N LYS A 67 -1.27 14.02 6.11
CA LYS A 67 -1.24 15.47 6.00
C LYS A 67 -2.08 15.95 4.83
N ALA A 68 -1.87 15.41 3.63
CA ALA A 68 -2.58 15.81 2.44
C ALA A 68 -4.10 15.57 2.55
N HIS A 69 -4.50 14.41 3.08
CA HIS A 69 -5.90 14.11 3.33
C HIS A 69 -6.54 15.05 4.34
N ARG A 70 -5.87 15.36 5.47
CA ARG A 70 -6.39 16.30 6.47
C ARG A 70 -6.61 17.68 5.86
N ASP A 71 -5.66 18.19 5.10
CA ASP A 71 -5.77 19.50 4.44
C ASP A 71 -7.02 19.55 3.51
N ILE A 72 -7.28 18.47 2.75
CA ILE A 72 -8.45 18.36 1.85
C ILE A 72 -9.75 18.20 2.66
N ILE A 73 -9.75 17.38 3.70
CA ILE A 73 -10.90 17.15 4.58
C ILE A 73 -11.32 18.44 5.28
N ASP A 74 -10.36 19.21 5.79
CA ASP A 74 -10.64 20.49 6.47
C ASP A 74 -11.29 21.49 5.51
N LYS A 75 -10.82 21.56 4.26
CA LYS A 75 -11.45 22.35 3.19
C LYS A 75 -12.87 21.85 2.91
N PHE A 76 -13.06 20.52 2.76
CA PHE A 76 -14.36 19.91 2.51
C PHE A 76 -15.36 20.22 3.63
N MET A 77 -14.96 20.10 4.90
CA MET A 77 -15.82 20.44 6.05
C MET A 77 -16.14 21.94 6.12
N LYS A 78 -15.21 22.81 5.72
CA LYS A 78 -15.47 24.26 5.63
C LYS A 78 -16.54 24.57 4.58
N ASP A 79 -16.51 23.88 3.44
CA ASP A 79 -17.47 24.05 2.35
C ASP A 79 -18.82 23.36 2.65
N ASN A 80 -18.83 22.40 3.61
CA ASN A 80 -20.00 21.63 4.04
C ASN A 80 -20.18 21.69 5.57
N PRO A 81 -20.63 22.82 6.15
CA PRO A 81 -20.59 23.05 7.60
C PRO A 81 -21.49 22.11 8.42
N ASN A 82 -22.43 21.43 7.79
CA ASN A 82 -23.28 20.40 8.40
C ASN A 82 -22.65 19.00 8.38
N VAL A 83 -21.43 18.84 7.81
CA VAL A 83 -20.71 17.57 7.74
C VAL A 83 -19.53 17.56 8.69
N GLU A 84 -19.33 16.46 9.38
CA GLU A 84 -18.13 16.14 10.15
C GLU A 84 -17.47 14.90 9.56
N VAL A 85 -16.20 15.00 9.19
CA VAL A 85 -15.41 13.85 8.74
C VAL A 85 -14.50 13.39 9.88
N LYS A 86 -14.65 12.13 10.30
CA LYS A 86 -13.76 11.47 11.26
C LYS A 86 -12.75 10.63 10.50
N PHE A 87 -11.54 11.14 10.39
CA PHE A 87 -10.43 10.48 9.71
C PHE A 87 -9.60 9.69 10.72
N GLU A 88 -9.66 8.36 10.62
CA GLU A 88 -8.95 7.36 11.43
C GLU A 88 -7.89 6.68 10.59
N THR A 89 -6.66 6.55 11.10
CA THR A 89 -5.55 5.91 10.38
C THR A 89 -4.94 4.79 11.20
N PHE A 90 -4.45 3.75 10.52
CA PHE A 90 -3.92 2.54 11.13
C PHE A 90 -2.53 2.23 10.55
N PRO A 91 -1.60 1.67 11.34
CA PRO A 91 -0.40 1.06 10.80
C PRO A 91 -0.73 0.05 9.70
N TRP A 92 0.15 -0.10 8.71
CA TRP A 92 -0.13 -0.89 7.50
C TRP A 92 -0.74 -2.28 7.77
N ASP A 93 -0.06 -3.09 8.59
CA ASP A 93 -0.52 -4.47 8.86
C ASP A 93 -1.87 -4.49 9.57
N VAL A 94 -2.06 -3.59 10.54
CA VAL A 94 -3.35 -3.43 11.25
C VAL A 94 -4.44 -2.97 10.30
N PHE A 95 -4.12 -2.08 9.36
CA PHE A 95 -5.08 -1.56 8.38
C PHE A 95 -5.63 -2.66 7.48
N ILE A 96 -4.75 -3.48 6.90
CA ILE A 96 -5.13 -4.59 6.03
C ILE A 96 -6.01 -5.60 6.77
N GLN A 97 -5.59 -6.04 7.97
CA GLN A 97 -6.37 -6.97 8.80
C GLN A 97 -7.73 -6.38 9.20
N THR A 98 -7.75 -5.08 9.53
CA THR A 98 -8.99 -4.37 9.91
C THR A 98 -9.98 -4.36 8.74
N ILE A 99 -9.54 -4.02 7.54
CA ILE A 99 -10.41 -4.04 6.35
C ILE A 99 -10.96 -5.45 6.08
N GLN A 100 -10.09 -6.47 6.12
CA GLN A 100 -10.46 -7.86 5.84
C GLN A 100 -11.53 -8.39 6.80
N THR A 101 -11.54 -7.94 8.05
CA THR A 101 -12.50 -8.37 9.07
C THR A 101 -13.72 -7.46 9.17
N ALA A 102 -13.55 -6.16 9.02
CA ALA A 102 -14.59 -5.16 9.21
C ALA A 102 -15.57 -5.10 8.03
N LEU A 103 -15.10 -5.18 6.79
CA LEU A 103 -15.98 -5.13 5.62
C LEU A 103 -16.99 -6.27 5.58
N PRO A 104 -16.62 -7.55 5.76
CA PRO A 104 -17.61 -8.63 5.83
C PRO A 104 -18.61 -8.49 6.99
N SER A 105 -18.17 -7.97 8.14
CA SER A 105 -19.01 -7.82 9.34
C SER A 105 -19.93 -6.60 9.30
N GLY A 106 -19.67 -5.63 8.42
CA GLY A 106 -20.41 -4.36 8.34
C GLY A 106 -20.02 -3.32 9.40
N ASN A 107 -19.09 -3.63 10.28
CA ASN A 107 -18.56 -2.66 11.27
C ASN A 107 -17.35 -1.90 10.71
N VAL A 108 -17.59 -1.06 9.74
CA VAL A 108 -16.57 -0.42 8.91
C VAL A 108 -16.87 1.08 8.74
N ALA A 109 -15.89 1.85 8.27
CA ALA A 109 -16.07 3.25 7.89
C ALA A 109 -16.99 3.40 6.66
N ASP A 110 -17.52 4.61 6.46
CA ASP A 110 -18.33 4.97 5.28
C ASP A 110 -17.48 5.02 4.03
N VAL A 111 -16.27 5.57 4.16
CA VAL A 111 -15.29 5.79 3.10
C VAL A 111 -13.97 5.13 3.51
N ILE A 112 -13.28 4.51 2.56
CA ILE A 112 -11.98 3.86 2.81
C ILE A 112 -11.01 4.27 1.71
N GLU A 113 -9.81 4.68 2.11
CA GLU A 113 -8.63 4.68 1.24
C GLU A 113 -8.17 3.23 1.07
N MET A 114 -8.21 2.69 -0.15
CA MET A 114 -7.98 1.26 -0.38
C MET A 114 -7.12 1.02 -1.62
N PRO A 115 -6.14 0.10 -1.56
CA PRO A 115 -5.40 -0.31 -2.76
C PRO A 115 -6.32 -0.98 -3.78
N GLY A 116 -6.19 -0.61 -5.06
CA GLY A 116 -7.07 -1.13 -6.11
C GLY A 116 -7.01 -2.64 -6.28
N GLY A 117 -5.83 -3.25 -6.14
CA GLY A 117 -5.70 -4.71 -6.18
C GLY A 117 -6.56 -5.42 -5.12
N MET A 118 -6.68 -4.83 -3.92
CA MET A 118 -7.53 -5.35 -2.85
C MET A 118 -9.01 -5.05 -3.08
N ALA A 119 -9.35 -3.91 -3.68
CA ALA A 119 -10.73 -3.46 -3.85
C ALA A 119 -11.58 -4.46 -4.65
N LEU A 120 -11.01 -5.10 -5.69
CA LEU A 120 -11.72 -6.07 -6.54
C LEU A 120 -12.38 -7.20 -5.74
N ARG A 121 -11.71 -7.73 -4.71
CA ARG A 121 -12.27 -8.78 -3.84
C ARG A 121 -13.57 -8.30 -3.16
N PHE A 122 -13.57 -7.09 -2.61
CA PHE A 122 -14.71 -6.51 -1.90
C PHE A 122 -15.80 -6.02 -2.86
N ILE A 123 -15.44 -5.60 -4.08
CA ILE A 123 -16.38 -5.28 -5.15
C ILE A 123 -17.17 -6.53 -5.54
N LYS A 124 -16.47 -7.65 -5.80
CA LYS A 124 -17.09 -8.95 -6.11
C LYS A 124 -17.97 -9.47 -4.96
N GLY A 125 -17.58 -9.21 -3.72
CA GLY A 125 -18.35 -9.51 -2.52
C GLY A 125 -19.56 -8.58 -2.31
N GLY A 126 -19.78 -7.58 -3.18
CA GLY A 126 -20.88 -6.63 -3.08
C GLY A 126 -20.83 -5.77 -1.82
N GLN A 127 -19.63 -5.42 -1.35
CA GLN A 127 -19.43 -4.67 -0.11
C GLN A 127 -19.12 -3.19 -0.36
N LEU A 128 -18.77 -2.84 -1.61
CA LEU A 128 -18.51 -1.49 -2.06
C LEU A 128 -19.64 -1.02 -2.98
N LEU A 129 -19.93 0.28 -2.95
CA LEU A 129 -20.92 0.91 -3.81
C LEU A 129 -20.32 1.28 -5.17
N GLU A 130 -21.14 1.18 -6.22
CA GLU A 130 -20.84 1.73 -7.53
C GLU A 130 -20.77 3.27 -7.45
N VAL A 131 -19.83 3.89 -8.16
CA VAL A 131 -19.71 5.34 -8.26
C VAL A 131 -20.95 5.88 -8.99
N PRO A 132 -21.72 6.80 -8.39
CA PRO A 132 -22.86 7.40 -9.06
C PRO A 132 -22.47 8.15 -10.33
N SER A 133 -23.29 8.08 -11.38
CA SER A 133 -23.00 8.70 -12.66
C SER A 133 -22.86 10.22 -12.58
N GLU A 134 -23.53 10.86 -11.63
CA GLU A 134 -23.40 12.30 -11.35
C GLU A 134 -22.04 12.67 -10.71
N ILE A 135 -21.34 11.71 -10.10
CA ILE A 135 -19.98 11.89 -9.60
C ILE A 135 -18.97 11.60 -10.72
N MET A 136 -19.06 10.40 -11.33
CA MET A 136 -18.13 9.99 -12.38
C MET A 136 -18.71 8.81 -13.17
N THR A 137 -18.81 8.93 -14.49
CA THR A 137 -19.08 7.77 -15.36
C THR A 137 -17.81 7.01 -15.65
N LEU A 138 -17.90 5.72 -15.99
CA LEU A 138 -16.72 4.92 -16.36
C LEU A 138 -16.01 5.49 -17.60
N GLU A 139 -16.78 5.98 -18.61
CA GLU A 139 -16.23 6.60 -19.82
C GLU A 139 -15.40 7.84 -19.43
N ARG A 140 -15.95 8.68 -18.58
CA ARG A 140 -15.26 9.88 -18.11
C ARG A 140 -14.02 9.52 -17.29
N ALA A 141 -14.08 8.48 -16.46
CA ALA A 141 -12.93 8.00 -15.70
C ALA A 141 -11.80 7.53 -16.64
N LYS A 142 -12.10 6.77 -17.70
CA LYS A 142 -11.10 6.35 -18.69
C LYS A 142 -10.43 7.50 -19.45
N GLU A 143 -11.13 8.60 -19.64
CA GLU A 143 -10.54 9.81 -20.22
C GLU A 143 -9.57 10.51 -19.27
N LEU A 144 -9.97 10.64 -18.00
CA LEU A 144 -9.25 11.42 -16.99
C LEU A 144 -8.08 10.70 -16.36
N TYR A 145 -8.25 9.40 -16.05
CA TYR A 145 -7.25 8.60 -15.33
C TYR A 145 -6.37 7.79 -16.28
N TYR A 146 -5.18 7.41 -15.82
CA TYR A 146 -4.40 6.35 -16.45
C TYR A 146 -5.12 5.02 -16.29
N GLU A 147 -4.89 4.09 -17.23
CA GLU A 147 -5.60 2.81 -17.27
C GLU A 147 -5.24 1.91 -16.08
N ALA A 148 -3.94 1.76 -15.77
CA ALA A 148 -3.50 0.89 -14.69
C ALA A 148 -4.08 1.28 -13.32
N PRO A 149 -4.10 2.55 -12.87
CA PRO A 149 -4.79 2.95 -11.65
C PRO A 149 -6.28 2.64 -11.61
N LEU A 150 -6.98 2.66 -12.75
CA LEU A 150 -8.40 2.32 -12.82
C LEU A 150 -8.66 0.82 -12.66
N GLY A 151 -7.71 -0.04 -13.08
CA GLY A 151 -7.92 -1.48 -13.20
C GLY A 151 -8.50 -2.15 -11.96
N GLY A 152 -8.04 -1.76 -10.77
CA GLY A 152 -8.50 -2.29 -9.49
C GLY A 152 -9.88 -1.82 -9.04
N TYR A 153 -10.47 -0.82 -9.70
CA TYR A 153 -11.76 -0.24 -9.32
C TYR A 153 -12.85 -0.45 -10.38
N VAL A 154 -12.53 -1.15 -11.45
CA VAL A 154 -13.50 -1.46 -12.53
C VAL A 154 -13.83 -2.94 -12.52
N TYR A 155 -15.10 -3.26 -12.42
CA TYR A 155 -15.60 -4.62 -12.46
C TYR A 155 -16.90 -4.70 -13.25
N GLN A 156 -16.99 -5.66 -14.19
CA GLN A 156 -18.16 -5.87 -15.05
C GLN A 156 -18.69 -4.58 -15.72
N GLY A 157 -17.77 -3.73 -16.19
CA GLY A 157 -18.13 -2.49 -16.88
C GLY A 157 -18.64 -1.37 -15.98
N LYS A 158 -18.47 -1.47 -14.66
CA LYS A 158 -18.88 -0.49 -13.66
C LYS A 158 -17.68 0.01 -12.85
N LEU A 159 -17.77 1.25 -12.35
CA LEU A 159 -16.76 1.91 -11.56
C LEU A 159 -17.14 1.85 -10.07
N TYR A 160 -16.20 1.47 -9.19
CA TYR A 160 -16.44 1.29 -7.75
C TYR A 160 -15.49 2.08 -6.85
N GLY A 161 -14.58 2.84 -7.42
CA GLY A 161 -13.64 3.69 -6.68
C GLY A 161 -12.97 4.71 -7.56
N LEU A 162 -12.37 5.72 -6.94
CA LEU A 162 -11.69 6.82 -7.59
C LEU A 162 -10.20 6.78 -7.23
N PRO A 163 -9.29 6.51 -8.17
CA PRO A 163 -7.85 6.46 -7.89
C PRO A 163 -7.30 7.81 -7.44
N ILE A 164 -6.41 7.84 -6.45
CA ILE A 164 -5.70 9.04 -5.99
C ILE A 164 -4.26 9.12 -6.51
N GLU A 165 -3.66 7.96 -6.81
CA GLU A 165 -2.31 7.85 -7.32
C GLU A 165 -2.16 6.70 -8.31
N TYR A 166 -1.02 6.71 -9.02
CA TYR A 166 -0.48 5.56 -9.73
C TYR A 166 0.68 5.00 -8.91
N ASN A 167 0.48 3.88 -8.23
CA ASN A 167 1.58 3.26 -7.48
C ASN A 167 2.55 2.57 -8.43
N LEU A 168 3.78 3.08 -8.47
CA LEU A 168 4.87 2.57 -9.28
C LEU A 168 5.99 2.07 -8.36
N GLU A 169 5.95 0.76 -8.07
CA GLU A 169 7.00 0.05 -7.30
C GLU A 169 8.07 -0.56 -8.21
N TYR A 170 8.18 -0.05 -9.45
CA TYR A 170 9.08 -0.52 -10.48
C TYR A 170 9.74 0.64 -11.22
N GLY A 171 11.00 0.47 -11.63
CA GLY A 171 11.69 1.40 -12.52
C GLY A 171 12.18 2.70 -11.87
N GLY A 172 12.19 2.79 -10.54
CA GLY A 172 12.73 3.93 -9.80
C GLY A 172 13.44 3.53 -8.51
N ALA A 173 14.40 4.35 -8.07
CA ALA A 173 15.10 4.16 -6.81
C ALA A 173 15.54 5.49 -6.21
N TYR A 174 15.63 5.52 -4.88
CA TYR A 174 16.33 6.55 -4.13
C TYR A 174 17.82 6.27 -4.11
N VAL A 175 18.62 7.31 -4.33
CA VAL A 175 20.08 7.26 -4.25
C VAL A 175 20.58 8.25 -3.19
N ASN A 176 21.42 7.78 -2.28
CA ASN A 176 21.93 8.59 -1.19
C ASN A 176 23.13 9.42 -1.68
N ARG A 177 22.96 10.76 -1.76
CA ARG A 177 23.97 11.67 -2.30
C ARG A 177 25.32 11.54 -1.58
N GLU A 178 25.30 11.58 -0.25
CA GLU A 178 26.52 11.57 0.54
C GLU A 178 27.31 10.27 0.37
N MET A 179 26.62 9.14 0.23
CA MET A 179 27.28 7.85 0.02
C MET A 179 27.91 7.74 -1.38
N PHE A 180 27.24 8.28 -2.42
CA PHE A 180 27.78 8.33 -3.78
C PHE A 180 29.01 9.25 -3.86
N GLU A 181 28.92 10.46 -3.28
CA GLU A 181 30.04 11.42 -3.23
C GLU A 181 31.23 10.84 -2.47
N ALA A 182 31.00 10.20 -1.31
CA ALA A 182 32.05 9.54 -0.53
C ALA A 182 32.73 8.38 -1.28
N ALA A 183 31.99 7.69 -2.16
CA ALA A 183 32.54 6.64 -3.03
C ALA A 183 33.19 7.17 -4.32
N GLY A 184 33.18 8.49 -4.55
CA GLY A 184 33.68 9.11 -5.78
C GLY A 184 32.90 8.74 -7.03
N LEU A 185 31.61 8.44 -6.87
CA LEU A 185 30.73 8.04 -7.96
C LEU A 185 30.00 9.25 -8.56
N PRO A 186 29.70 9.24 -9.89
CA PRO A 186 28.84 10.24 -10.51
C PRO A 186 27.51 10.38 -9.80
N TYR A 187 27.05 11.63 -9.61
CA TYR A 187 25.78 11.94 -8.97
C TYR A 187 25.04 13.06 -9.72
N PRO A 188 23.75 12.87 -10.11
CA PRO A 188 23.00 11.61 -10.07
C PRO A 188 23.65 10.54 -10.97
N PRO A 189 23.39 9.24 -10.70
CA PRO A 189 24.01 8.15 -11.47
C PRO A 189 23.54 8.14 -12.93
N GLN A 190 24.41 7.65 -13.81
CA GLN A 190 24.22 7.60 -15.27
C GLN A 190 24.21 6.14 -15.76
N TRP A 191 23.42 5.28 -15.13
CA TRP A 191 23.27 3.89 -15.54
C TRP A 191 22.33 3.73 -16.75
N LYS A 192 22.63 2.78 -17.62
CA LYS A 192 21.86 2.45 -18.81
C LYS A 192 21.30 1.04 -18.77
N THR A 193 21.96 0.17 -18.03
CA THR A 193 21.60 -1.24 -17.88
C THR A 193 21.53 -1.58 -16.40
N TRP A 194 20.86 -2.70 -16.06
CA TRP A 194 20.83 -3.19 -14.69
C TRP A 194 22.21 -3.61 -14.17
N GLU A 195 23.09 -4.05 -15.08
CA GLU A 195 24.48 -4.37 -14.79
C GLU A 195 25.24 -3.11 -14.33
N ASP A 196 24.94 -1.92 -14.87
CA ASP A 196 25.48 -0.66 -14.38
C ASP A 196 25.04 -0.40 -12.93
N VAL A 197 23.73 -0.63 -12.61
CA VAL A 197 23.21 -0.49 -11.25
C VAL A 197 23.98 -1.40 -10.29
N VAL A 198 24.18 -2.66 -10.65
CA VAL A 198 24.95 -3.64 -9.86
C VAL A 198 26.43 -3.19 -9.72
N ALA A 199 27.02 -2.63 -10.76
CA ALA A 199 28.41 -2.13 -10.71
C ALA A 199 28.55 -0.95 -9.75
N TYR A 200 27.57 -0.04 -9.70
CA TYR A 200 27.53 1.03 -8.69
C TYR A 200 27.31 0.46 -7.30
N ALA A 201 26.35 -0.43 -7.14
CA ALA A 201 26.03 -1.08 -5.88
C ALA A 201 27.23 -1.79 -5.25
N LYS A 202 28.06 -2.48 -6.08
CA LYS A 202 29.33 -3.12 -5.62
C LYS A 202 30.29 -2.13 -5.00
N LYS A 203 30.40 -0.92 -5.54
CA LYS A 203 31.29 0.14 -5.02
C LYS A 203 30.73 0.77 -3.73
N LEU A 204 29.44 0.70 -3.52
CA LEU A 204 28.74 1.27 -2.38
C LEU A 204 28.57 0.27 -1.22
N THR A 205 28.66 -1.03 -1.52
CA THR A 205 28.58 -2.09 -0.49
C THR A 205 29.78 -2.04 0.44
N LYS A 206 29.52 -2.17 1.74
CA LYS A 206 30.57 -2.22 2.76
C LYS A 206 30.37 -3.47 3.63
N PHE A 207 31.51 -4.07 4.01
CA PHE A 207 31.57 -5.20 4.91
C PHE A 207 32.35 -4.82 6.15
N ASP A 208 31.96 -5.36 7.29
CA ASP A 208 32.71 -5.23 8.54
C ASP A 208 33.93 -6.15 8.57
N ALA A 209 34.69 -6.10 9.66
CA ALA A 209 35.91 -6.92 9.84
C ALA A 209 35.61 -8.43 9.91
N THR A 210 34.36 -8.84 10.15
CA THR A 210 33.92 -10.24 10.18
C THR A 210 33.47 -10.75 8.81
N GLY A 211 33.32 -9.85 7.83
CA GLY A 211 32.79 -10.12 6.51
C GLY A 211 31.27 -10.03 6.43
N ALA A 212 30.58 -9.57 7.48
CA ALA A 212 29.16 -9.27 7.43
C ALA A 212 28.91 -7.95 6.70
N MET A 213 27.80 -7.86 5.97
CA MET A 213 27.44 -6.64 5.23
C MET A 213 26.99 -5.56 6.21
N GLU A 214 27.73 -4.48 6.28
CA GLU A 214 27.43 -3.29 7.09
C GLU A 214 26.56 -2.29 6.32
N VAL A 215 26.78 -2.18 5.00
CA VAL A 215 25.99 -1.35 4.08
C VAL A 215 25.69 -2.15 2.83
N ALA A 216 24.42 -2.32 2.53
CA ALA A 216 23.99 -2.86 1.25
C ALA A 216 24.12 -1.80 0.15
N GLY A 217 24.73 -2.15 -0.97
CA GLY A 217 24.78 -1.25 -2.12
C GLY A 217 23.42 -1.03 -2.75
N LEU A 218 22.57 -2.06 -2.70
CA LEU A 218 21.21 -2.09 -3.25
C LEU A 218 20.27 -2.78 -2.29
N HIS A 219 19.09 -2.20 -2.08
CA HIS A 219 18.01 -2.82 -1.33
C HIS A 219 16.72 -2.79 -2.15
N TYR A 220 16.15 -3.96 -2.41
CA TYR A 220 14.86 -4.15 -3.11
C TYR A 220 14.07 -5.35 -2.54
N THR A 221 14.53 -5.93 -1.43
CA THR A 221 13.97 -7.16 -0.85
C THR A 221 12.77 -6.91 0.07
N ASN A 222 12.14 -5.75 -0.02
CA ASN A 222 10.82 -5.53 0.54
C ASN A 222 9.77 -6.29 -0.29
N ASN A 223 8.67 -6.69 0.32
CA ASN A 223 7.63 -7.51 -0.33
C ASN A 223 7.08 -6.90 -1.62
N ASP A 224 6.61 -5.63 -1.58
CA ASP A 224 6.02 -4.95 -2.74
C ASP A 224 6.97 -4.88 -3.94
N GLN A 225 8.25 -4.50 -3.68
CA GLN A 225 9.25 -4.38 -4.73
C GLN A 225 9.62 -5.76 -5.29
N LEU A 226 9.83 -6.74 -4.42
CA LEU A 226 10.22 -8.08 -4.82
C LEU A 226 9.12 -8.74 -5.66
N TYR A 227 7.87 -8.63 -5.22
CA TYR A 227 6.69 -9.10 -5.95
C TYR A 227 6.54 -8.41 -7.31
N THR A 228 6.61 -7.08 -7.33
CA THR A 228 6.48 -6.29 -8.55
C THR A 228 7.60 -6.59 -9.55
N TYR A 229 8.85 -6.71 -9.09
CA TYR A 229 9.98 -7.08 -9.94
C TYR A 229 9.88 -8.51 -10.45
N PHE A 230 9.35 -9.45 -9.66
CA PHE A 230 9.11 -10.82 -10.11
C PHE A 230 8.11 -10.88 -11.26
N LEU A 231 6.94 -10.27 -11.10
CA LEU A 231 5.92 -10.25 -12.15
C LEU A 231 6.37 -9.46 -13.38
N SER A 232 6.96 -8.28 -13.17
CA SER A 232 7.45 -7.42 -14.25
C SER A 232 8.57 -8.07 -15.05
N GLY A 233 9.50 -8.73 -14.37
CA GLY A 233 10.59 -9.44 -15.04
C GLY A 233 10.10 -10.60 -15.93
N ILE A 234 9.00 -11.25 -15.59
CA ILE A 234 8.35 -12.24 -16.47
C ILE A 234 7.81 -11.54 -17.73
N LEU A 235 7.10 -10.39 -17.53
CA LEU A 235 6.53 -9.63 -18.65
C LEU A 235 7.59 -9.04 -19.58
N GLU A 236 8.72 -8.57 -19.07
CA GLU A 236 9.82 -8.00 -19.87
C GLU A 236 10.49 -9.01 -20.78
N GLN A 237 10.45 -10.29 -20.42
CA GLN A 237 10.94 -11.38 -21.25
C GLN A 237 9.89 -11.86 -22.28
N GLY A 238 8.71 -11.22 -22.37
CA GLY A 238 7.62 -11.61 -23.25
C GLY A 238 6.74 -12.73 -22.68
N GLY A 239 6.98 -13.14 -21.43
CA GLY A 239 6.18 -14.14 -20.72
C GLY A 239 4.82 -13.60 -20.25
N THR A 240 4.06 -14.49 -19.63
CA THR A 240 2.82 -14.16 -18.90
C THR A 240 2.76 -14.98 -17.63
N TYR A 241 2.21 -14.40 -16.58
CA TYR A 241 2.05 -15.08 -15.29
C TYR A 241 0.65 -15.66 -15.07
N PHE A 242 -0.35 -15.34 -15.92
CA PHE A 242 -1.63 -16.03 -15.92
C PHE A 242 -1.65 -17.18 -16.93
N ALA A 243 -2.36 -18.24 -16.58
CA ALA A 243 -2.76 -19.31 -17.50
C ALA A 243 -3.84 -18.81 -18.47
N GLU A 244 -4.22 -19.66 -19.45
CA GLU A 244 -5.19 -19.31 -20.49
C GLU A 244 -6.60 -19.03 -19.94
N ASP A 245 -6.94 -19.60 -18.78
CA ASP A 245 -8.23 -19.37 -18.11
C ASP A 245 -8.33 -18.00 -17.41
N GLY A 246 -7.23 -17.24 -17.36
CA GLY A 246 -7.15 -15.92 -16.74
C GLY A 246 -7.30 -15.92 -15.21
N ARG A 247 -7.24 -17.10 -14.57
CA ARG A 247 -7.40 -17.28 -13.11
C ARG A 247 -6.21 -17.95 -12.45
N HIS A 248 -5.76 -19.07 -13.04
CA HIS A 248 -4.59 -19.81 -12.57
C HIS A 248 -3.29 -19.12 -13.01
N PHE A 249 -2.21 -19.45 -12.33
CA PHE A 249 -0.90 -18.86 -12.56
C PHE A 249 0.06 -19.80 -13.28
N LYS A 250 1.02 -19.22 -14.01
CA LYS A 250 2.12 -19.90 -14.71
C LYS A 250 3.46 -19.37 -14.19
N PHE A 251 3.84 -19.77 -12.95
CA PHE A 251 5.09 -19.33 -12.34
C PHE A 251 6.24 -20.34 -12.47
N ASN A 252 5.99 -21.56 -12.95
CA ASN A 252 7.03 -22.57 -13.20
C ASN A 252 7.60 -22.49 -14.62
N THR A 253 7.79 -21.28 -15.14
CA THR A 253 8.29 -21.02 -16.49
C THR A 253 9.78 -20.65 -16.48
N PRO A 254 10.49 -20.79 -17.63
CA PRO A 254 11.88 -20.34 -17.75
C PRO A 254 12.07 -18.86 -17.40
N GLU A 255 11.10 -18.01 -17.74
CA GLU A 255 11.12 -16.57 -17.47
C GLU A 255 11.05 -16.32 -15.96
N ALA A 256 10.15 -16.97 -15.25
CA ALA A 256 10.04 -16.83 -13.79
C ALA A 256 11.32 -17.31 -13.08
N VAL A 257 11.86 -18.46 -13.49
CA VAL A 257 13.14 -18.98 -12.97
C VAL A 257 14.29 -18.01 -13.23
N ALA A 258 14.35 -17.40 -14.44
CA ALA A 258 15.40 -16.44 -14.78
C ALA A 258 15.34 -15.18 -13.90
N VAL A 259 14.14 -14.68 -13.58
CA VAL A 259 13.96 -13.54 -12.65
C VAL A 259 14.52 -13.90 -11.28
N ILE A 260 14.08 -15.03 -10.70
CA ILE A 260 14.52 -15.45 -9.37
C ILE A 260 16.05 -15.68 -9.36
N ARG A 261 16.60 -16.29 -10.40
CA ARG A 261 18.05 -16.52 -10.54
C ARG A 261 18.82 -15.19 -10.55
N LYS A 262 18.36 -14.16 -11.27
CA LYS A 262 18.99 -12.84 -11.25
C LYS A 262 18.96 -12.22 -9.85
N MET A 263 17.87 -12.36 -9.12
CA MET A 263 17.75 -11.91 -7.73
C MET A 263 18.76 -12.64 -6.82
N VAL A 264 18.86 -13.95 -6.95
CA VAL A 264 19.83 -14.78 -6.22
C VAL A 264 21.28 -14.39 -6.55
N GLU A 265 21.60 -14.15 -7.82
CA GLU A 265 22.94 -13.72 -8.23
C GLU A 265 23.35 -12.40 -7.60
N MET A 266 22.48 -11.41 -7.52
CA MET A 266 22.78 -10.12 -6.87
C MET A 266 23.10 -10.25 -5.38
N ALA A 267 22.48 -11.19 -4.68
CA ALA A 267 22.77 -11.45 -3.26
C ALA A 267 24.00 -12.34 -3.05
N GLN A 268 24.07 -13.49 -3.74
CA GLN A 268 25.07 -14.51 -3.46
C GLN A 268 26.38 -14.32 -4.21
N LYS A 269 26.32 -13.91 -5.48
CA LYS A 269 27.49 -13.74 -6.36
C LYS A 269 28.02 -12.31 -6.30
N ASP A 270 27.13 -11.34 -6.52
CA ASP A 270 27.50 -9.92 -6.59
C ASP A 270 27.64 -9.30 -5.20
N LYS A 271 26.95 -9.87 -4.20
CA LYS A 271 26.97 -9.45 -2.79
C LYS A 271 26.64 -7.96 -2.61
N VAL A 272 25.61 -7.50 -3.32
CA VAL A 272 25.14 -6.11 -3.25
C VAL A 272 23.85 -5.96 -2.47
N VAL A 273 23.18 -7.08 -2.16
CA VAL A 273 21.92 -7.19 -1.43
C VAL A 273 22.12 -8.09 -0.22
N ASP A 274 21.60 -7.69 0.93
CA ASP A 274 21.55 -8.51 2.14
C ASP A 274 20.10 -8.87 2.50
N PRO A 275 19.64 -10.08 2.17
CA PRO A 275 18.27 -10.50 2.45
C PRO A 275 18.04 -10.95 3.90
N VAL A 276 19.12 -11.07 4.70
CA VAL A 276 19.03 -11.50 6.10
C VAL A 276 18.76 -10.33 7.03
N THR A 277 19.52 -9.26 6.89
CA THR A 277 19.43 -8.07 7.75
C THR A 277 18.37 -7.08 7.27
N TYR A 278 18.22 -6.94 5.95
CA TYR A 278 17.34 -5.93 5.33
C TYR A 278 16.18 -6.62 4.59
N ASN A 279 15.19 -7.05 5.34
CA ASN A 279 13.94 -7.60 4.81
C ASN A 279 12.73 -6.86 5.39
N ALA A 280 11.53 -7.15 4.89
CA ALA A 280 10.30 -6.45 5.28
C ALA A 280 10.01 -6.48 6.79
N GLU A 281 10.42 -7.55 7.48
CA GLU A 281 10.15 -7.72 8.91
C GLU A 281 11.17 -7.00 9.79
N SER A 282 12.46 -7.05 9.42
CA SER A 282 13.55 -6.55 10.27
C SER A 282 13.89 -5.10 10.02
N ASN A 283 13.85 -4.65 8.76
CA ASN A 283 14.30 -3.30 8.41
C ASN A 283 13.77 -2.90 7.03
N TRP A 284 12.57 -2.35 6.96
CA TRP A 284 11.98 -1.99 5.69
C TRP A 284 12.83 -0.93 4.94
N VAL A 285 12.79 -0.97 3.62
CA VAL A 285 13.72 -0.29 2.71
C VAL A 285 13.84 1.21 2.95
N GLY A 286 12.76 1.91 3.28
CA GLY A 286 12.79 3.36 3.54
C GLY A 286 13.54 3.71 4.82
N ALA A 287 13.36 2.94 5.90
CA ALA A 287 14.09 3.13 7.15
C ALA A 287 15.57 2.78 6.98
N ALA A 288 15.90 1.68 6.29
CA ALA A 288 17.27 1.30 5.97
C ALA A 288 17.99 2.40 5.17
N PHE A 289 17.31 2.97 4.17
CA PHE A 289 17.84 4.08 3.37
C PHE A 289 18.08 5.35 4.20
N ALA A 290 17.11 5.74 5.02
CA ALA A 290 17.22 6.92 5.88
C ALA A 290 18.37 6.79 6.91
N GLN A 291 18.62 5.57 7.40
CA GLN A 291 19.70 5.26 8.32
C GLN A 291 21.06 5.03 7.62
N LYS A 292 21.13 5.18 6.30
CA LYS A 292 22.32 4.93 5.47
C LYS A 292 22.85 3.48 5.54
N LEU A 293 21.94 2.54 5.81
CA LEU A 293 22.23 1.10 5.77
C LEU A 293 22.16 0.55 4.34
N THR A 294 21.57 1.32 3.43
CA THR A 294 21.63 1.06 1.98
C THR A 294 21.86 2.34 1.20
N ALA A 295 22.59 2.25 0.08
CA ALA A 295 22.93 3.40 -0.75
C ALA A 295 21.96 3.63 -1.91
N ILE A 296 21.38 2.55 -2.45
CA ILE A 296 20.36 2.54 -3.51
C ILE A 296 19.17 1.78 -2.95
N ALA A 297 18.02 2.47 -2.81
CA ALA A 297 16.79 1.88 -2.30
C ALA A 297 15.72 1.87 -3.39
N VAL A 298 15.33 0.69 -3.85
CA VAL A 298 14.21 0.51 -4.77
C VAL A 298 12.93 0.66 -3.97
N LEU A 299 12.15 1.69 -4.26
CA LEU A 299 10.95 2.06 -3.51
C LEU A 299 10.11 3.01 -4.37
N GLY A 300 8.80 3.01 -4.17
CA GLY A 300 7.91 3.91 -4.86
C GLY A 300 8.17 5.40 -4.57
N SER A 301 7.81 6.26 -5.49
CA SER A 301 8.08 7.71 -5.39
C SER A 301 7.41 8.38 -4.19
N TRP A 302 6.37 7.74 -3.62
CA TRP A 302 5.62 8.19 -2.43
C TRP A 302 6.50 8.40 -1.19
N PHE A 303 7.64 7.71 -1.09
CA PHE A 303 8.56 7.89 0.02
C PHE A 303 9.20 9.28 0.04
N ALA A 304 9.23 10.02 -1.08
CA ALA A 304 9.78 11.37 -1.12
C ALA A 304 9.05 12.34 -0.18
N GLY A 305 7.72 12.26 -0.11
CA GLY A 305 6.92 13.04 0.84
C GLY A 305 7.16 12.64 2.29
N GLU A 306 7.14 11.33 2.55
CA GLU A 306 7.41 10.77 3.88
C GLU A 306 8.83 11.13 4.36
N ALA A 307 9.84 10.98 3.49
CA ALA A 307 11.22 11.30 3.84
C ALA A 307 11.42 12.79 4.18
N ARG A 308 10.75 13.71 3.49
CA ARG A 308 10.83 15.14 3.78
C ARG A 308 10.27 15.50 5.15
N ILE A 309 9.24 14.79 5.61
CA ILE A 309 8.61 15.01 6.91
C ILE A 309 9.41 14.34 8.03
N THR A 310 9.75 13.06 7.83
CA THR A 310 10.32 12.21 8.88
C THR A 310 11.86 12.31 8.97
N TYR A 311 12.54 12.54 7.82
CA TYR A 311 13.99 12.58 7.71
C TYR A 311 14.46 13.85 6.97
N PRO A 312 14.21 15.07 7.49
CA PRO A 312 14.42 16.34 6.76
C PRO A 312 15.90 16.60 6.34
N ASP A 313 16.85 15.98 7.03
CA ASP A 313 18.28 16.11 6.73
C ASP A 313 18.79 15.10 5.70
N LEU A 314 17.95 14.14 5.25
CA LEU A 314 18.33 13.12 4.29
C LEU A 314 18.52 13.73 2.91
N LYS A 315 19.74 13.59 2.36
CA LYS A 315 20.09 14.08 1.02
C LYS A 315 20.00 12.96 0.00
N PHE A 316 19.03 13.05 -0.87
CA PHE A 316 18.75 12.03 -1.88
C PHE A 316 18.22 12.64 -3.18
N ASP A 317 18.34 11.88 -4.25
CA ASP A 317 17.54 12.03 -5.46
C ASP A 317 16.77 10.74 -5.73
N TYR A 318 15.62 10.87 -6.40
CA TYR A 318 14.89 9.74 -6.95
C TYR A 318 15.21 9.64 -8.43
N VAL A 319 15.67 8.48 -8.88
CA VAL A 319 16.21 8.29 -10.23
C VAL A 319 15.56 7.09 -10.91
N ARG A 320 15.44 7.19 -12.22
CA ARG A 320 14.94 6.09 -13.04
C ARG A 320 15.92 4.94 -13.07
N LEU A 321 15.44 3.72 -12.85
CA LEU A 321 16.18 2.48 -13.05
C LEU A 321 15.97 1.95 -14.47
N PRO A 322 16.97 1.29 -15.09
CA PRO A 322 16.77 0.59 -16.37
C PRO A 322 15.86 -0.65 -16.21
N PRO A 323 15.34 -1.22 -17.31
CA PRO A 323 14.56 -2.45 -17.27
C PRO A 323 15.34 -3.57 -16.56
N PHE A 324 14.62 -4.41 -15.79
CA PHE A 324 15.25 -5.42 -14.95
C PHE A 324 15.75 -6.63 -15.76
N MET A 325 14.92 -7.18 -16.65
CA MET A 325 15.22 -8.42 -17.38
C MET A 325 15.35 -8.24 -18.88
N GLY A 326 14.75 -7.23 -19.45
CA GLY A 326 14.66 -7.04 -20.89
C GLY A 326 15.29 -5.75 -21.39
N PRO A 327 15.31 -5.51 -22.71
CA PRO A 327 15.78 -4.25 -23.27
C PRO A 327 14.75 -3.12 -23.17
N GLN A 328 13.50 -3.46 -22.85
CA GLN A 328 12.37 -2.52 -22.79
C GLN A 328 11.57 -2.73 -21.51
N TYR A 329 10.98 -1.64 -21.05
CA TYR A 329 10.07 -1.72 -19.91
C TYR A 329 8.78 -2.44 -20.27
N LYS A 330 8.33 -3.30 -19.39
CA LYS A 330 6.98 -3.83 -19.33
C LYS A 330 6.73 -4.29 -17.90
N PHE A 331 5.92 -3.57 -17.18
CA PHE A 331 5.78 -3.83 -15.75
C PHE A 331 4.32 -3.92 -15.32
N THR A 332 4.10 -4.58 -14.20
CA THR A 332 2.81 -4.68 -13.54
C THR A 332 2.64 -3.57 -12.49
N SER A 333 1.41 -3.17 -12.29
CA SER A 333 0.99 -2.26 -11.22
C SER A 333 -0.19 -2.87 -10.46
N VAL A 334 -0.17 -2.75 -9.14
CA VAL A 334 -1.28 -3.13 -8.27
C VAL A 334 -2.44 -2.11 -8.30
N SER A 335 -2.46 -1.21 -9.25
CA SER A 335 -3.38 -0.09 -9.44
C SER A 335 -2.93 1.19 -8.71
N GLY A 336 -2.61 1.14 -7.45
CA GLY A 336 -2.37 2.26 -6.55
C GLY A 336 -3.51 2.45 -5.57
N TRP A 337 -3.40 3.47 -4.73
CA TRP A 337 -4.42 3.82 -3.77
C TRP A 337 -5.58 4.56 -4.44
N GLY A 338 -6.77 4.40 -3.88
CA GLY A 338 -7.98 5.10 -4.30
C GLY A 338 -8.99 5.17 -3.18
N ILE A 339 -10.07 5.89 -3.43
CA ILE A 339 -11.14 6.10 -2.46
C ILE A 339 -12.37 5.30 -2.87
N VAL A 340 -12.84 4.46 -1.96
CA VAL A 340 -14.05 3.64 -2.14
C VAL A 340 -15.09 3.99 -1.08
N VAL A 341 -16.37 3.76 -1.40
CA VAL A 341 -17.50 3.97 -0.48
C VAL A 341 -18.12 2.63 -0.18
N THR A 342 -18.31 2.35 1.11
CA THR A 342 -18.89 1.07 1.57
C THR A 342 -20.41 1.08 1.48
N LYS A 343 -21.02 -0.09 1.26
CA LYS A 343 -22.49 -0.23 1.23
C LYS A 343 -23.18 0.03 2.57
N TYR A 344 -22.39 0.16 3.63
CA TYR A 344 -22.88 0.32 5.00
C TYR A 344 -23.11 1.78 5.40
N THR A 345 -22.66 2.72 4.57
CA THR A 345 -22.88 4.15 4.82
C THR A 345 -24.38 4.50 4.80
N LYS A 346 -24.77 5.40 5.67
CA LYS A 346 -26.12 5.98 5.74
C LYS A 346 -26.25 7.26 4.89
N HIS A 347 -25.12 7.77 4.36
CA HIS A 347 -25.03 9.03 3.65
C HIS A 347 -24.20 8.88 2.37
N PRO A 348 -24.63 8.00 1.42
CA PRO A 348 -23.82 7.69 0.24
C PRO A 348 -23.54 8.90 -0.65
N ASP A 349 -24.47 9.85 -0.75
CA ASP A 349 -24.32 11.10 -1.49
C ASP A 349 -23.17 11.97 -0.94
N ILE A 350 -23.08 12.12 0.37
CA ILE A 350 -22.02 12.88 1.03
C ILE A 350 -20.70 12.10 1.00
N ALA A 351 -20.74 10.79 1.19
CA ALA A 351 -19.57 9.93 1.12
C ALA A 351 -18.91 10.00 -0.27
N TRP A 352 -19.69 9.95 -1.35
CA TRP A 352 -19.17 10.11 -2.71
C TRP A 352 -18.69 11.53 -3.04
N LYS A 353 -19.31 12.57 -2.48
CA LYS A 353 -18.77 13.95 -2.59
C LYS A 353 -17.42 14.08 -1.91
N LEU A 354 -17.24 13.46 -0.73
CA LEU A 354 -15.95 13.42 -0.04
C LEU A 354 -14.93 12.63 -0.87
N ALA A 355 -15.30 11.47 -1.39
CA ALA A 355 -14.43 10.65 -2.25
C ALA A 355 -13.98 11.43 -3.51
N ALA A 356 -14.88 12.16 -4.15
CA ALA A 356 -14.56 13.01 -5.28
C ALA A 356 -13.64 14.18 -4.90
N ALA A 357 -13.84 14.79 -3.74
CA ALA A 357 -12.97 15.85 -3.24
C ALA A 357 -11.54 15.33 -2.96
N LEU A 358 -11.40 14.11 -2.46
CA LEU A 358 -10.10 13.49 -2.17
C LEU A 358 -9.35 13.02 -3.43
N SER A 359 -10.04 12.74 -4.53
CA SER A 359 -9.47 12.06 -5.71
C SER A 359 -9.67 12.78 -7.04
N ALA A 360 -10.90 13.23 -7.32
CA ALA A 360 -11.29 13.67 -8.64
C ALA A 360 -11.21 15.20 -8.85
N ASP A 361 -11.09 15.98 -7.78
CA ASP A 361 -10.84 17.43 -7.86
C ASP A 361 -9.38 17.67 -8.24
N PRO A 362 -9.06 18.32 -9.37
CA PRO A 362 -7.69 18.45 -9.85
C PRO A 362 -6.76 19.24 -8.92
N GLU A 363 -7.27 20.27 -8.24
CA GLU A 363 -6.43 21.08 -7.32
C GLU A 363 -6.14 20.33 -6.04
N ASN A 364 -7.11 19.57 -5.51
CA ASN A 364 -6.90 18.72 -4.34
C ASN A 364 -5.97 17.55 -4.68
N ALA A 365 -6.14 16.91 -5.84
CA ALA A 365 -5.25 15.86 -6.33
C ALA A 365 -3.83 16.38 -6.54
N LEU A 366 -3.66 17.58 -7.10
CA LEU A 366 -2.34 18.21 -7.21
C LEU A 366 -1.71 18.46 -5.84
N HIS A 367 -2.48 18.99 -4.89
CA HIS A 367 -2.02 19.18 -3.52
C HIS A 367 -1.57 17.86 -2.89
N PHE A 368 -2.36 16.79 -3.06
CA PHE A 368 -2.01 15.45 -2.59
C PHE A 368 -0.68 14.98 -3.17
N ASN A 369 -0.54 14.99 -4.51
CA ASN A 369 0.64 14.45 -5.17
C ASN A 369 1.91 15.31 -4.92
N ILE A 370 1.78 16.64 -4.76
CA ILE A 370 2.90 17.50 -4.33
C ILE A 370 3.32 17.17 -2.90
N THR A 371 2.38 16.96 -1.99
CA THR A 371 2.67 16.67 -0.58
C THR A 371 3.32 15.29 -0.42
N THR A 372 2.84 14.30 -1.15
CA THR A 372 3.25 12.90 -1.01
C THR A 372 4.42 12.50 -1.91
N GLY A 373 4.61 13.16 -3.06
CA GLY A 373 5.57 12.73 -4.09
C GLY A 373 5.07 11.57 -4.94
N THR A 374 3.80 11.19 -4.82
CA THR A 374 3.17 10.13 -5.62
C THR A 374 2.95 10.55 -7.06
N ILE A 375 2.91 9.58 -7.97
CA ILE A 375 2.53 9.81 -9.36
C ILE A 375 1.00 10.01 -9.41
N PRO A 376 0.50 11.09 -10.03
CA PRO A 376 -0.93 11.32 -10.14
C PRO A 376 -1.64 10.23 -10.94
N ALA A 377 -2.79 9.77 -10.45
CA ALA A 377 -3.69 8.95 -11.25
C ALA A 377 -4.37 9.76 -12.36
N LEU A 378 -4.62 11.07 -12.10
CA LEU A 378 -5.21 12.00 -13.06
C LEU A 378 -4.17 12.50 -14.07
N LYS A 379 -4.41 12.25 -15.37
CA LYS A 379 -3.55 12.70 -16.49
C LYS A 379 -3.32 14.21 -16.50
N GLN A 380 -4.35 14.99 -16.15
CA GLN A 380 -4.27 16.45 -16.09
C GLN A 380 -3.26 16.91 -15.02
N VAL A 381 -3.27 16.29 -13.84
CA VAL A 381 -2.39 16.63 -12.73
C VAL A 381 -0.95 16.19 -13.02
N ALA A 382 -0.77 15.06 -13.68
CA ALA A 382 0.55 14.56 -14.07
C ALA A 382 1.32 15.54 -14.96
N ASN A 383 0.61 16.35 -15.76
CA ASN A 383 1.21 17.34 -16.65
C ASN A 383 1.29 18.76 -16.04
N ASP A 384 0.93 18.94 -14.76
CA ASP A 384 0.95 20.26 -14.12
C ASP A 384 2.39 20.71 -13.81
N PRO A 385 2.82 21.91 -14.27
CA PRO A 385 4.17 22.39 -14.00
C PRO A 385 4.52 22.52 -12.51
N ARG A 386 3.54 22.76 -11.64
CA ARG A 386 3.74 22.88 -10.18
C ARG A 386 4.20 21.54 -9.58
N LEU A 387 3.69 20.42 -10.10
CA LEU A 387 4.15 19.08 -9.71
C LEU A 387 5.61 18.86 -10.10
N HIS A 388 5.98 19.20 -11.33
CA HIS A 388 7.36 19.04 -11.82
C HIS A 388 8.35 19.97 -11.11
N GLN A 389 7.90 21.14 -10.67
CA GLN A 389 8.70 22.04 -9.84
C GLN A 389 8.94 21.46 -8.44
N ALA A 390 7.91 20.87 -7.84
CA ALA A 390 8.00 20.26 -6.51
C ALA A 390 8.81 18.96 -6.51
N HIS A 391 8.68 18.18 -7.59
CA HIS A 391 9.30 16.88 -7.79
C HIS A 391 9.92 16.78 -9.18
N PRO A 392 11.17 17.24 -9.39
CA PRO A 392 11.82 17.21 -10.71
C PRO A 392 11.93 15.81 -11.33
N PHE A 393 12.04 14.77 -10.51
CA PHE A 393 12.09 13.37 -10.95
C PHE A 393 10.78 12.89 -11.60
N MET A 394 9.67 13.58 -11.36
CA MET A 394 8.35 13.17 -11.84
C MET A 394 8.32 13.02 -13.36
N LYS A 395 9.01 13.91 -14.08
CA LYS A 395 9.07 13.88 -15.54
C LYS A 395 9.59 12.55 -16.08
N ASP A 396 10.66 12.02 -15.47
CA ASP A 396 11.28 10.77 -15.90
C ASP A 396 10.39 9.56 -15.59
N LEU A 397 9.62 9.61 -14.49
CA LEU A 397 8.69 8.56 -14.13
C LEU A 397 7.45 8.52 -15.04
N LEU A 398 6.95 9.69 -15.45
CA LEU A 398 5.80 9.74 -16.36
C LEU A 398 6.08 9.09 -17.70
N GLU A 399 7.34 9.04 -18.14
CA GLU A 399 7.76 8.33 -19.35
C GLU A 399 7.63 6.80 -19.22
N LEU A 400 7.56 6.26 -18.00
CA LEU A 400 7.37 4.82 -17.75
C LEU A 400 5.91 4.39 -17.85
N LEU A 401 4.95 5.28 -17.56
CA LEU A 401 3.54 4.91 -17.41
C LEU A 401 2.93 4.18 -18.61
N PRO A 402 3.30 4.46 -19.88
CA PRO A 402 2.78 3.73 -21.02
C PRO A 402 3.14 2.24 -21.05
N TYR A 403 4.15 1.82 -20.29
CA TYR A 403 4.62 0.44 -20.23
C TYR A 403 4.02 -0.37 -19.08
N GLY A 404 3.29 0.32 -18.18
CA GLY A 404 2.64 -0.31 -17.04
C GLY A 404 1.28 -0.88 -17.40
N VAL A 405 1.00 -2.07 -16.87
CA VAL A 405 -0.30 -2.73 -16.98
C VAL A 405 -0.84 -3.04 -15.60
N PHE A 406 -2.16 -3.04 -15.44
CA PHE A 406 -2.76 -3.54 -14.21
C PHE A 406 -2.43 -5.03 -14.04
N GLN A 407 -2.09 -5.45 -12.82
CA GLN A 407 -1.65 -6.83 -12.52
C GLN A 407 -2.70 -7.90 -12.87
N GLY A 408 -3.95 -7.51 -13.07
CA GLY A 408 -5.05 -8.43 -13.34
C GLY A 408 -5.88 -8.74 -12.07
N ASP A 409 -6.83 -9.62 -12.26
CA ASP A 409 -7.77 -10.04 -11.23
C ASP A 409 -7.21 -11.19 -10.40
N VAL A 410 -6.35 -10.86 -9.45
CA VAL A 410 -5.77 -11.82 -8.49
C VAL A 410 -6.80 -12.18 -7.43
N THR A 411 -6.99 -13.47 -7.19
CA THR A 411 -8.00 -14.00 -6.25
C THR A 411 -7.82 -13.48 -4.83
N ASP A 412 -6.60 -13.55 -4.30
CA ASP A 412 -6.18 -12.92 -3.04
C ASP A 412 -4.79 -12.29 -3.22
N PRO A 413 -4.73 -10.99 -3.53
CA PRO A 413 -3.45 -10.30 -3.77
C PRO A 413 -2.52 -10.32 -2.56
N HIS A 414 -3.07 -10.18 -1.36
CA HIS A 414 -2.26 -10.20 -0.14
C HIS A 414 -1.63 -11.59 0.09
N GLN A 415 -2.41 -12.65 0.01
CA GLN A 415 -1.88 -14.01 0.17
C GLN A 415 -0.83 -14.33 -0.92
N LEU A 416 -1.10 -13.96 -2.17
CA LEU A 416 -0.16 -14.20 -3.26
C LEU A 416 1.18 -13.50 -3.01
N GLU A 417 1.15 -12.24 -2.60
CA GLU A 417 2.35 -11.44 -2.38
C GLU A 417 3.10 -11.85 -1.12
N PHE A 418 2.43 -11.84 0.05
CA PHE A 418 3.07 -11.95 1.37
C PHE A 418 3.31 -13.40 1.80
N ASP A 419 2.38 -14.31 1.48
CA ASP A 419 2.45 -15.67 2.00
C ASP A 419 3.06 -16.65 0.98
N ILE A 420 3.05 -16.31 -0.32
CA ILE A 420 3.49 -17.21 -1.39
C ILE A 420 4.74 -16.70 -2.10
N VAL A 421 4.66 -15.57 -2.81
CA VAL A 421 5.77 -15.12 -3.68
C VAL A 421 6.96 -14.67 -2.85
N TYR A 422 6.75 -13.76 -1.89
CA TYR A 422 7.81 -13.19 -1.08
C TYR A 422 8.64 -14.24 -0.33
N PRO A 423 8.06 -15.13 0.50
CA PRO A 423 8.85 -16.06 1.30
C PRO A 423 9.62 -17.08 0.46
N ASN A 424 9.06 -17.54 -0.67
CA ASN A 424 9.75 -18.49 -1.55
C ASN A 424 10.94 -17.85 -2.25
N ILE A 425 10.81 -16.60 -2.73
CA ILE A 425 11.93 -15.89 -3.35
C ILE A 425 13.00 -15.55 -2.31
N ILE A 426 12.63 -15.13 -1.10
CA ILE A 426 13.60 -14.86 -0.02
C ILE A 426 14.39 -16.13 0.34
N GLN A 427 13.75 -17.31 0.46
CA GLN A 427 14.45 -18.56 0.68
C GLN A 427 15.46 -18.86 -0.44
N ALA A 428 15.11 -18.60 -1.70
CA ALA A 428 16.04 -18.75 -2.81
C ALA A 428 17.21 -17.75 -2.73
N ILE A 429 16.94 -16.48 -2.44
CA ILE A 429 17.97 -15.44 -2.28
C ILE A 429 18.92 -15.78 -1.11
N GLN A 430 18.42 -16.41 -0.04
CA GLN A 430 19.22 -16.91 1.08
C GLN A 430 19.96 -18.22 0.76
N GLY A 431 19.72 -18.84 -0.40
CA GLY A 431 20.36 -20.10 -0.80
C GLY A 431 19.79 -21.35 -0.12
N MET A 432 18.60 -21.25 0.46
CA MET A 432 17.91 -22.39 1.11
C MET A 432 17.27 -23.33 0.09
N ILE A 433 16.80 -22.79 -1.03
CA ILE A 433 16.20 -23.52 -2.15
C ILE A 433 16.75 -22.98 -3.49
N SER A 434 16.64 -23.75 -4.57
CA SER A 434 17.05 -23.29 -5.90
C SER A 434 16.02 -22.33 -6.52
N PRO A 435 16.40 -21.51 -7.52
CA PRO A 435 15.44 -20.70 -8.27
C PRO A 435 14.32 -21.50 -8.92
N GLU A 436 14.63 -22.70 -9.41
CA GLU A 436 13.67 -23.64 -10.01
C GLU A 436 12.66 -24.14 -8.96
N GLU A 437 13.15 -24.51 -7.78
CA GLU A 437 12.31 -24.97 -6.67
C GLU A 437 11.41 -23.83 -6.18
N ALA A 438 11.92 -22.60 -6.04
CA ALA A 438 11.14 -21.44 -5.66
C ALA A 438 10.00 -21.17 -6.67
N ALA A 439 10.31 -21.15 -7.97
CA ALA A 439 9.32 -20.98 -9.03
C ALA A 439 8.24 -22.06 -9.01
N GLN A 440 8.63 -23.33 -8.78
CA GLN A 440 7.69 -24.45 -8.70
C GLN A 440 6.78 -24.32 -7.47
N ARG A 441 7.31 -24.01 -6.28
CA ARG A 441 6.52 -23.79 -5.07
C ARG A 441 5.54 -22.65 -5.23
N ILE A 442 5.98 -21.49 -5.75
CA ILE A 442 5.12 -20.35 -6.03
C ILE A 442 3.98 -20.75 -6.97
N HIS A 443 4.28 -21.54 -8.03
CA HIS A 443 3.26 -22.02 -8.96
C HIS A 443 2.22 -22.92 -8.26
N GLU A 444 2.64 -23.89 -7.47
CA GLU A 444 1.75 -24.84 -6.78
C GLU A 444 0.90 -24.13 -5.72
N GLU A 445 1.51 -23.31 -4.87
CA GLU A 445 0.83 -22.61 -3.78
C GLU A 445 -0.16 -21.55 -4.29
N ALA A 446 0.22 -20.79 -5.35
CA ALA A 446 -0.68 -19.81 -5.98
C ALA A 446 -1.91 -20.47 -6.62
N ASN A 447 -1.75 -21.62 -7.26
CA ASN A 447 -2.87 -22.35 -7.86
C ASN A 447 -3.75 -23.02 -6.77
N ALA A 448 -3.16 -23.53 -5.70
CA ALA A 448 -3.92 -24.04 -4.55
C ALA A 448 -4.77 -22.94 -3.89
N MET A 449 -4.25 -21.70 -3.80
CA MET A 449 -5.02 -20.54 -3.35
C MET A 449 -6.24 -20.29 -4.25
N VAL A 450 -6.07 -20.31 -5.58
CA VAL A 450 -7.17 -20.12 -6.55
C VAL A 450 -8.21 -21.21 -6.42
N ASP A 451 -7.80 -22.48 -6.29
CA ASP A 451 -8.68 -23.64 -6.15
C ASP A 451 -9.47 -23.62 -4.84
N SER A 452 -8.88 -23.12 -3.77
CA SER A 452 -9.54 -23.03 -2.44
C SER A 452 -10.59 -21.93 -2.40
N ALA A 453 -10.40 -20.83 -3.09
CA ALA A 453 -11.35 -19.71 -3.15
C ALA A 453 -12.58 -20.01 -4.06
N GLY A 454 -12.51 -21.04 -4.89
CA GLY A 454 -13.63 -21.50 -5.75
C GLY A 454 -14.59 -22.48 -5.08
N LYS A 455 -14.30 -22.89 -3.83
CA LYS A 455 -15.14 -23.78 -3.01
C LYS A 455 -15.97 -22.98 -2.00
#